data_6d0ec85ba623829a804b9e4d57f8a247
#
_entry.id   6d0ec85ba623829a804b9e4d57f8a247
#
_cell.length_a   1.000
_cell.length_b   1.000
_cell.length_c   1.000
_cell.angle_alpha   90.00
_cell.angle_beta   90.00
_cell.angle_gamma   90.00
#
_symmetry.space_group_name_H-M   'P 1'
#
loop_
_entity.id
_entity.type
_entity.pdbx_description
1 polymer ?
#
loop_
_entity_poly.entity_id
_entity_poly.type
_entity_poly.pdbx_seq_one_letter_code
_entity_poly.pdbx_strand_id
1 'polypeptide(L)'
;LAVVSLPRGAHWPLLGMLAVAVVVLASTRVPVSLLLPRMVVEVPFVVFALVMPFVALGPRVQLGPLEVSGPGLEAAVTLLLKGTTGVLAAIAFAVTTRPRDLVLALQHLRCPDQLVLIVAFMVRYTDVVIDQMRRMRVARESRGFVARSPRAWPALASSSGALFIRSYERGERVHLAMLSRGWSGRHPATVPLAATPA
;
A
#
# COMPACT_ATOMS: atom_id res chain seq x y z
N LEU A 1 -2.70 -13.43 -1.30
CA LEU A 1 -3.88 -14.31 -1.32
C LEU A 1 -3.61 -15.63 -0.59
N ALA A 2 -2.52 -16.37 -0.86
CA ALA A 2 -2.22 -17.66 -0.24
C ALA A 2 -2.22 -17.61 1.32
N VAL A 3 -1.70 -16.54 1.93
CA VAL A 3 -1.68 -16.37 3.40
C VAL A 3 -3.11 -16.28 3.97
N VAL A 4 -4.02 -15.64 3.27
CA VAL A 4 -5.40 -15.42 3.73
C VAL A 4 -6.22 -16.72 3.62
N SER A 5 -6.01 -17.51 2.56
CA SER A 5 -6.77 -18.73 2.30
C SER A 5 -6.43 -19.91 3.20
N LEU A 6 -5.34 -19.85 3.98
CA LEU A 6 -4.97 -20.92 4.90
C LEU A 6 -5.95 -21.04 6.08
N PRO A 7 -6.42 -22.26 6.41
CA PRO A 7 -7.34 -22.49 7.53
C PRO A 7 -6.72 -22.13 8.88
N ARG A 8 -7.57 -21.90 9.89
CA ARG A 8 -7.14 -21.71 11.28
C ARG A 8 -6.45 -22.98 11.76
N GLY A 9 -5.33 -22.85 12.48
CA GLY A 9 -4.54 -24.00 12.96
C GLY A 9 -3.38 -24.45 12.03
N ALA A 10 -3.32 -23.96 10.80
CA ALA A 10 -2.21 -24.26 9.88
C ALA A 10 -0.99 -23.36 10.17
N HIS A 11 -0.37 -23.53 11.35
CA HIS A 11 0.76 -22.67 11.78
C HIS A 11 2.03 -22.93 10.96
N TRP A 12 2.31 -24.18 10.58
CA TRP A 12 3.53 -24.55 9.84
C TRP A 12 3.65 -23.86 8.48
N PRO A 13 2.64 -23.87 7.60
CA PRO A 13 2.74 -23.14 6.34
C PRO A 13 2.78 -21.62 6.54
N LEU A 14 2.14 -21.07 7.58
CA LEU A 14 2.24 -19.64 7.90
C LEU A 14 3.67 -19.26 8.34
N LEU A 15 4.31 -20.07 9.18
CA LEU A 15 5.71 -19.86 9.57
C LEU A 15 6.64 -19.98 8.37
N GLY A 16 6.40 -20.92 7.46
CA GLY A 16 7.15 -21.04 6.21
C GLY A 16 7.02 -19.78 5.35
N MET A 17 5.81 -19.24 5.20
CA MET A 17 5.59 -18.00 4.43
C MET A 17 6.21 -16.78 5.10
N LEU A 18 6.16 -16.71 6.43
CA LEU A 18 6.82 -15.67 7.20
C LEU A 18 8.34 -15.73 7.00
N ALA A 19 8.92 -16.93 7.09
CA ALA A 19 10.35 -17.13 6.86
C ALA A 19 10.77 -16.69 5.45
N VAL A 20 9.98 -17.04 4.42
CA VAL A 20 10.23 -16.58 3.05
C VAL A 20 10.16 -15.05 2.95
N ALA A 21 9.16 -14.42 3.56
CA ALA A 21 9.04 -12.95 3.56
C ALA A 21 10.26 -12.28 4.24
N VAL A 22 10.72 -12.84 5.36
CA VAL A 22 11.90 -12.35 6.08
C VAL A 22 13.17 -12.55 5.26
N VAL A 23 13.35 -13.70 4.62
CA VAL A 23 14.53 -13.98 3.76
C VAL A 23 14.56 -13.03 2.56
N VAL A 24 13.41 -12.82 1.88
CA VAL A 24 13.32 -11.86 0.78
C VAL A 24 13.67 -10.47 1.26
N LEU A 25 13.14 -10.04 2.42
CA LEU A 25 13.43 -8.73 2.96
C LEU A 25 14.90 -8.57 3.37
N ALA A 26 15.50 -9.60 3.96
CA ALA A 26 16.92 -9.62 4.32
C ALA A 26 17.82 -9.53 3.08
N SER A 27 17.44 -10.21 1.98
CA SER A 27 18.20 -10.17 0.72
C SER A 27 18.19 -8.78 0.06
N THR A 28 17.14 -7.98 0.31
CA THR A 28 17.04 -6.61 -0.22
C THR A 28 17.86 -5.56 0.53
N ARG A 29 18.52 -5.95 1.64
CA ARG A 29 19.37 -5.08 2.48
C ARG A 29 18.67 -3.78 2.91
N VAL A 30 17.36 -3.82 3.09
CA VAL A 30 16.59 -2.65 3.55
C VAL A 30 16.97 -2.33 4.99
N PRO A 31 17.35 -1.09 5.31
CA PRO A 31 17.69 -0.73 6.68
C PRO A 31 16.47 -0.85 7.60
N VAL A 32 16.68 -1.47 8.77
CA VAL A 32 15.63 -1.73 9.78
C VAL A 32 14.92 -0.43 10.20
N SER A 33 15.62 0.70 10.13
CA SER A 33 15.05 2.02 10.43
C SER A 33 13.89 2.43 9.52
N LEU A 34 13.81 1.86 8.31
CA LEU A 34 12.68 2.07 7.39
C LEU A 34 11.53 1.09 7.66
N LEU A 35 11.82 -0.04 8.31
CA LEU A 35 10.82 -1.07 8.63
C LEU A 35 10.00 -0.69 9.86
N LEU A 36 10.66 -0.22 10.93
CA LEU A 36 10.04 0.12 12.21
C LEU A 36 8.84 1.08 12.07
N PRO A 37 8.93 2.24 11.39
CA PRO A 37 7.77 3.14 11.26
C PRO A 37 6.64 2.53 10.42
N ARG A 38 6.92 1.57 9.54
CA ARG A 38 5.91 0.89 8.73
C ARG A 38 5.19 -0.21 9.50
N MET A 39 5.83 -0.78 10.52
CA MET A 39 5.20 -1.76 11.42
C MET A 39 4.12 -1.13 12.33
N VAL A 40 4.03 0.19 12.41
CA VAL A 40 2.92 0.89 13.09
C VAL A 40 1.56 0.48 12.52
N VAL A 41 1.49 0.10 11.25
CA VAL A 41 0.27 -0.42 10.63
C VAL A 41 -0.18 -1.74 11.28
N GLU A 42 0.72 -2.45 11.95
CA GLU A 42 0.41 -3.71 12.64
C GLU A 42 -0.19 -3.49 14.05
N VAL A 43 -0.04 -2.30 14.63
CA VAL A 43 -0.52 -1.99 16.00
C VAL A 43 -1.99 -2.37 16.21
N PRO A 44 -2.95 -2.06 15.31
CA PRO A 44 -4.33 -2.49 15.50
C PRO A 44 -4.47 -4.02 15.57
N PHE A 45 -3.70 -4.75 14.77
CA PHE A 45 -3.72 -6.22 14.77
C PHE A 45 -3.16 -6.79 16.07
N VAL A 46 -2.10 -6.17 16.61
CA VAL A 46 -1.52 -6.53 17.91
C VAL A 46 -2.53 -6.28 19.03
N VAL A 47 -3.21 -5.13 19.01
CA VAL A 47 -4.26 -4.81 20.01
C VAL A 47 -5.39 -5.83 19.94
N PHE A 48 -5.89 -6.16 18.75
CA PHE A 48 -6.92 -7.18 18.57
C PHE A 48 -6.44 -8.57 19.04
N ALA A 49 -5.21 -8.94 18.73
CA ALA A 49 -4.63 -10.21 19.15
C ALA A 49 -4.53 -10.31 20.69
N LEU A 50 -4.20 -9.21 21.38
CA LEU A 50 -4.16 -9.16 22.84
C LEU A 50 -5.56 -9.25 23.48
N VAL A 51 -6.59 -8.74 22.82
CA VAL A 51 -7.97 -8.75 23.33
C VAL A 51 -8.65 -10.10 23.05
N MET A 52 -8.34 -10.77 21.96
CA MET A 52 -8.98 -12.03 21.51
C MET A 52 -9.01 -13.13 22.58
N PRO A 53 -7.95 -13.43 23.34
CA PRO A 53 -7.97 -14.48 24.37
C PRO A 53 -8.97 -14.23 25.48
N PHE A 54 -9.34 -12.97 25.74
CA PHE A 54 -10.27 -12.58 26.83
C PHE A 54 -11.72 -12.51 26.34
N VAL A 55 -11.97 -12.18 25.09
CA VAL A 55 -13.31 -11.96 24.53
C VAL A 55 -13.85 -13.20 23.81
N ALA A 56 -12.99 -14.08 23.32
CA ALA A 56 -13.41 -15.24 22.54
C ALA A 56 -14.18 -16.24 23.45
N LEU A 57 -15.32 -16.70 22.95
CA LEU A 57 -16.12 -17.76 23.56
C LEU A 57 -15.46 -19.11 23.29
N GLY A 58 -15.29 -19.93 24.33
CA GLY A 58 -14.73 -21.27 24.21
C GLY A 58 -14.20 -21.82 25.55
N PRO A 59 -13.67 -23.06 25.52
CA PRO A 59 -13.09 -23.65 26.73
C PRO A 59 -11.94 -22.79 27.26
N ARG A 60 -12.03 -22.42 28.53
CA ARG A 60 -11.02 -21.61 29.20
C ARG A 60 -9.87 -22.48 29.67
N VAL A 61 -8.67 -22.07 29.40
CA VAL A 61 -7.42 -22.68 29.85
C VAL A 61 -6.80 -21.73 30.86
N GLN A 62 -6.43 -22.25 32.03
CA GLN A 62 -5.70 -21.47 33.02
C GLN A 62 -4.24 -21.34 32.62
N LEU A 63 -3.82 -20.12 32.27
CA LEU A 63 -2.43 -19.73 32.08
C LEU A 63 -1.96 -18.92 33.30
N GLY A 64 -1.58 -19.64 34.38
CA GLY A 64 -1.21 -19.00 35.63
C GLY A 64 -2.42 -18.32 36.31
N PRO A 65 -2.34 -17.02 36.67
CA PRO A 65 -3.43 -16.29 37.32
C PRO A 65 -4.54 -15.83 36.35
N LEU A 66 -4.41 -16.04 35.06
CA LEU A 66 -5.32 -15.56 34.03
C LEU A 66 -6.07 -16.73 33.37
N GLU A 67 -7.38 -16.59 33.26
CA GLU A 67 -8.24 -17.48 32.48
C GLU A 67 -8.38 -16.95 31.07
N VAL A 68 -7.84 -17.68 30.10
CA VAL A 68 -7.88 -17.31 28.69
C VAL A 68 -8.58 -18.39 27.85
N SER A 69 -9.27 -17.99 26.82
CA SER A 69 -9.89 -18.92 25.88
C SER A 69 -8.83 -19.56 24.99
N GLY A 70 -8.76 -20.90 24.94
CA GLY A 70 -7.86 -21.63 24.05
C GLY A 70 -8.06 -21.27 22.57
N PRO A 71 -9.29 -21.31 22.03
CA PRO A 71 -9.59 -20.85 20.68
C PRO A 71 -9.25 -19.37 20.44
N GLY A 72 -9.36 -18.53 21.47
CA GLY A 72 -8.96 -17.12 21.40
C GLY A 72 -7.46 -16.93 21.25
N LEU A 73 -6.67 -17.73 21.95
CA LEU A 73 -5.21 -17.70 21.85
C LEU A 73 -4.75 -18.16 20.46
N GLU A 74 -5.34 -19.23 19.94
CA GLU A 74 -5.05 -19.73 18.59
C GLU A 74 -5.41 -18.69 17.51
N ALA A 75 -6.57 -18.04 17.67
CA ALA A 75 -6.99 -16.97 16.77
C ALA A 75 -6.03 -15.76 16.83
N ALA A 76 -5.57 -15.38 18.02
CA ALA A 76 -4.61 -14.30 18.23
C ALA A 76 -3.26 -14.59 17.53
N VAL A 77 -2.71 -15.78 17.72
CA VAL A 77 -1.46 -16.20 17.07
C VAL A 77 -1.62 -16.23 15.56
N THR A 78 -2.72 -16.78 15.06
CA THR A 78 -2.99 -16.83 13.63
C THR A 78 -3.13 -15.42 13.03
N LEU A 79 -3.79 -14.52 13.73
CA LEU A 79 -3.96 -13.11 13.32
C LEU A 79 -2.61 -12.40 13.23
N LEU A 80 -1.77 -12.54 14.23
CA LEU A 80 -0.42 -11.95 14.23
C LEU A 80 0.43 -12.52 13.09
N LEU A 81 0.50 -13.84 12.94
CA LEU A 81 1.28 -14.46 11.88
C LEU A 81 0.82 -14.01 10.49
N LYS A 82 -0.50 -13.95 10.26
CA LYS A 82 -1.05 -13.49 8.98
C LYS A 82 -0.79 -11.99 8.77
N GLY A 83 -0.98 -11.18 9.80
CA GLY A 83 -0.75 -9.73 9.77
C GLY A 83 0.71 -9.42 9.45
N THR A 84 1.62 -9.94 10.27
CA THR A 84 3.08 -9.73 10.10
C THR A 84 3.56 -10.21 8.73
N THR A 85 3.14 -11.41 8.29
CA THR A 85 3.52 -11.92 6.96
C THR A 85 2.99 -10.99 5.85
N GLY A 86 1.76 -10.51 5.97
CA GLY A 86 1.16 -9.59 5.00
C GLY A 86 1.89 -8.25 4.94
N VAL A 87 2.21 -7.67 6.09
CA VAL A 87 2.93 -6.39 6.18
C VAL A 87 4.34 -6.53 5.62
N LEU A 88 5.08 -7.57 6.00
CA LEU A 88 6.43 -7.81 5.48
C LEU A 88 6.43 -8.05 3.97
N ALA A 89 5.48 -8.83 3.46
CA ALA A 89 5.34 -9.06 2.01
C ALA A 89 5.02 -7.76 1.25
N ALA A 90 4.12 -6.91 1.81
CA ALA A 90 3.80 -5.61 1.22
C ALA A 90 5.01 -4.66 1.20
N ILE A 91 5.79 -4.64 2.29
CA ILE A 91 7.02 -3.83 2.36
C ILE A 91 8.05 -4.35 1.36
N ALA A 92 8.28 -5.68 1.31
CA ALA A 92 9.20 -6.29 0.37
C ALA A 92 8.82 -5.92 -1.07
N PHE A 93 7.55 -6.05 -1.44
CA PHE A 93 7.04 -5.67 -2.75
C PHE A 93 7.25 -4.18 -3.05
N ALA A 94 6.93 -3.29 -2.10
CA ALA A 94 7.06 -1.84 -2.29
C ALA A 94 8.52 -1.38 -2.46
N VAL A 95 9.47 -2.11 -1.88
CA VAL A 95 10.89 -1.77 -1.96
C VAL A 95 11.55 -2.36 -3.21
N THR A 96 11.13 -3.56 -3.61
CA THR A 96 11.74 -4.28 -4.75
C THR A 96 11.15 -3.86 -6.10
N THR A 97 9.90 -3.36 -6.12
CA THR A 97 9.18 -3.09 -7.36
C THR A 97 9.10 -1.59 -7.64
N ARG A 98 9.68 -1.16 -8.76
CA ARG A 98 9.55 0.24 -9.20
C ARG A 98 8.15 0.45 -9.79
N PRO A 99 7.52 1.64 -9.60
CA PRO A 99 6.20 1.93 -10.16
C PRO A 99 6.12 1.75 -11.69
N ARG A 100 7.21 1.98 -12.40
CA ARG A 100 7.28 1.77 -13.86
C ARG A 100 7.19 0.29 -14.24
N ASP A 101 7.81 -0.59 -13.45
CA ASP A 101 7.83 -2.03 -13.70
C ASP A 101 6.42 -2.63 -13.49
N LEU A 102 5.60 -2.03 -12.61
CA LEU A 102 4.19 -2.39 -12.44
C LEU A 102 3.39 -2.13 -13.72
N VAL A 103 3.62 -1.01 -14.40
CA VAL A 103 2.93 -0.70 -15.67
C VAL A 103 3.30 -1.73 -16.73
N LEU A 104 4.59 -2.07 -16.84
CA LEU A 104 5.06 -3.11 -17.77
C LEU A 104 4.50 -4.49 -17.43
N ALA A 105 4.45 -4.85 -16.15
CA ALA A 105 3.86 -6.10 -15.70
C ALA A 105 2.37 -6.20 -16.07
N LEU A 106 1.60 -5.11 -15.93
CA LEU A 106 0.20 -5.07 -16.32
C LEU A 106 0.02 -5.30 -17.83
N GLN A 107 0.92 -4.74 -18.66
CA GLN A 107 0.92 -5.01 -20.12
C GLN A 107 1.17 -6.49 -20.41
N HIS A 108 2.15 -7.10 -19.75
CA HIS A 108 2.44 -8.53 -19.92
C HIS A 108 1.31 -9.44 -19.44
N LEU A 109 0.57 -9.03 -18.40
CA LEU A 109 -0.63 -9.73 -17.93
C LEU A 109 -1.84 -9.57 -18.86
N ARG A 110 -1.66 -8.91 -20.02
CA ARG A 110 -2.73 -8.64 -20.99
C ARG A 110 -3.93 -7.89 -20.39
N CYS A 111 -3.66 -7.01 -19.43
CA CYS A 111 -4.69 -6.10 -18.96
C CYS A 111 -5.18 -5.20 -20.11
N PRO A 112 -6.46 -4.80 -20.12
CA PRO A 112 -6.99 -3.86 -21.13
C PRO A 112 -6.11 -2.61 -21.25
N ASP A 113 -5.78 -2.20 -22.48
CA ASP A 113 -4.89 -1.07 -22.76
C ASP A 113 -5.29 0.22 -22.04
N GLN A 114 -6.62 0.43 -21.86
CA GLN A 114 -7.15 1.58 -21.13
C GLN A 114 -6.71 1.60 -19.65
N LEU A 115 -6.75 0.46 -18.97
CA LEU A 115 -6.32 0.36 -17.56
C LEU A 115 -4.82 0.58 -17.44
N VAL A 116 -4.03 0.01 -18.33
CA VAL A 116 -2.58 0.23 -18.37
C VAL A 116 -2.26 1.70 -18.58
N LEU A 117 -2.97 2.37 -19.47
CA LEU A 117 -2.82 3.79 -19.76
C LEU A 117 -3.14 4.63 -18.51
N ILE A 118 -4.25 4.35 -17.81
CA ILE A 118 -4.62 5.05 -16.58
C ILE A 118 -3.52 4.91 -15.53
N VAL A 119 -3.04 3.69 -15.28
CA VAL A 119 -1.98 3.45 -14.28
C VAL A 119 -0.68 4.13 -14.69
N ALA A 120 -0.32 4.10 -15.97
CA ALA A 120 0.86 4.79 -16.49
C ALA A 120 0.79 6.31 -16.24
N PHE A 121 -0.36 6.93 -16.48
CA PHE A 121 -0.58 8.34 -16.16
C PHE A 121 -0.58 8.60 -14.66
N MET A 122 -1.20 7.75 -13.85
CA MET A 122 -1.14 7.88 -12.39
C MET A 122 0.29 7.91 -11.89
N VAL A 123 1.13 6.95 -12.31
CA VAL A 123 2.55 6.89 -11.94
C VAL A 123 3.28 8.16 -12.41
N ARG A 124 3.08 8.58 -13.65
CA ARG A 124 3.78 9.73 -14.25
C ARG A 124 3.42 11.06 -13.59
N TYR A 125 2.14 11.28 -13.26
CA TYR A 125 1.66 12.57 -12.76
C TYR A 125 1.58 12.65 -11.24
N THR A 126 1.82 11.57 -10.51
CA THR A 126 1.81 11.56 -9.04
C THR A 126 2.75 12.60 -8.46
N ASP A 127 4.00 12.67 -8.92
CA ASP A 127 4.99 13.64 -8.42
C ASP A 127 4.56 15.08 -8.72
N VAL A 128 3.97 15.32 -9.88
CA VAL A 128 3.47 16.65 -10.27
C VAL A 128 2.32 17.09 -9.37
N VAL A 129 1.40 16.18 -9.05
CA VAL A 129 0.25 16.46 -8.17
C VAL A 129 0.74 16.70 -6.73
N ILE A 130 1.67 15.88 -6.23
CA ILE A 130 2.27 16.05 -4.90
C ILE A 130 2.97 17.42 -4.79
N ASP A 131 3.73 17.80 -5.80
CA ASP A 131 4.44 19.08 -5.82
C ASP A 131 3.45 20.26 -5.85
N GLN A 132 2.38 20.15 -6.61
CA GLN A 132 1.30 21.12 -6.63
C GLN A 132 0.59 21.24 -5.27
N MET A 133 0.32 20.12 -4.60
CA MET A 133 -0.24 20.10 -3.24
C MET A 133 0.69 20.79 -2.24
N ARG A 134 2.00 20.54 -2.33
CA ARG A 134 3.00 21.20 -1.47
C ARG A 134 2.99 22.71 -1.66
N ARG A 135 3.00 23.21 -2.89
CA ARG A 135 2.92 24.64 -3.19
C ARG A 135 1.63 25.27 -2.66
N MET A 136 0.49 24.60 -2.82
CA MET A 136 -0.78 25.05 -2.28
C MET A 136 -0.80 25.08 -0.75
N ARG A 137 -0.13 24.12 -0.10
CA ARG A 137 0.05 24.09 1.34
C ARG A 137 0.87 25.29 1.80
N VAL A 138 2.04 25.52 1.23
CA VAL A 138 2.90 26.66 1.55
C VAL A 138 2.17 27.99 1.36
N ALA A 139 1.44 28.14 0.25
CA ALA A 139 0.65 29.34 -0.03
C ALA A 139 -0.46 29.58 1.01
N ARG A 140 -1.04 28.56 1.60
CA ARG A 140 -2.00 28.69 2.70
C ARG A 140 -1.32 29.06 4.02
N GLU A 141 -0.22 28.40 4.33
CA GLU A 141 0.56 28.64 5.55
C GLU A 141 1.10 30.10 5.58
N SER A 142 1.57 30.63 4.44
CA SER A 142 2.02 32.02 4.33
C SER A 142 0.89 33.07 4.53
N ARG A 143 -0.37 32.65 4.36
CA ARG A 143 -1.56 33.48 4.66
C ARG A 143 -2.06 33.30 6.09
N GLY A 144 -1.26 32.72 6.99
CA GLY A 144 -1.60 32.50 8.40
C GLY A 144 -2.61 31.35 8.62
N PHE A 145 -2.81 30.48 7.62
CA PHE A 145 -3.80 29.42 7.71
C PHE A 145 -3.18 28.17 8.38
N VAL A 146 -3.71 27.78 9.53
CA VAL A 146 -3.26 26.59 10.28
C VAL A 146 -4.26 25.45 10.09
N ALA A 147 -3.83 24.35 9.48
CA ALA A 147 -4.67 23.20 9.14
C ALA A 147 -5.15 22.34 10.32
N ARG A 148 -4.91 22.75 11.58
CA ARG A 148 -5.22 21.98 12.78
C ARG A 148 -6.61 22.18 13.37
N SER A 149 -7.43 23.08 12.80
CA SER A 149 -8.77 23.37 13.30
C SER A 149 -9.86 22.80 12.38
N PRO A 150 -11.01 22.36 12.90
CA PRO A 150 -12.17 21.99 12.08
C PRO A 150 -12.62 23.11 11.13
N ARG A 151 -12.38 24.38 11.50
CA ARG A 151 -12.63 25.55 10.65
C ARG A 151 -11.75 25.60 9.39
N ALA A 152 -10.72 24.76 9.33
CA ALA A 152 -9.84 24.61 8.17
C ALA A 152 -10.46 23.80 7.02
N TRP A 153 -11.48 23.01 7.27
CA TRP A 153 -12.09 22.10 6.29
C TRP A 153 -12.57 22.78 5.01
N PRO A 154 -13.28 23.92 5.04
CA PRO A 154 -13.72 24.58 3.81
C PRO A 154 -12.57 25.01 2.90
N ALA A 155 -11.48 25.51 3.48
CA ALA A 155 -10.31 25.91 2.71
C ALA A 155 -9.52 24.69 2.16
N LEU A 156 -9.50 23.58 2.88
CA LEU A 156 -8.94 22.32 2.38
C LEU A 156 -9.78 21.78 1.22
N ALA A 157 -11.11 21.77 1.36
CA ALA A 157 -12.04 21.34 0.32
C ALA A 157 -11.90 22.20 -0.95
N SER A 158 -11.88 23.54 -0.80
CA SER A 158 -11.65 24.46 -1.92
C SER A 158 -10.32 24.24 -2.62
N SER A 159 -9.25 23.96 -1.85
CA SER A 159 -7.95 23.64 -2.43
C SER A 159 -7.96 22.31 -3.19
N SER A 160 -8.66 21.32 -2.66
CA SER A 160 -8.81 20.01 -3.33
C SER A 160 -9.62 20.15 -4.62
N GLY A 161 -10.69 20.97 -4.61
CA GLY A 161 -11.48 21.29 -5.81
C GLY A 161 -10.62 21.98 -6.88
N ALA A 162 -9.84 22.99 -6.49
CA ALA A 162 -8.93 23.67 -7.42
C ALA A 162 -7.84 22.74 -7.99
N LEU A 163 -7.33 21.79 -7.16
CA LEU A 163 -6.40 20.78 -7.62
C LEU A 163 -7.03 19.83 -8.64
N PHE A 164 -8.27 19.40 -8.38
CA PHE A 164 -9.02 18.54 -9.29
C PHE A 164 -9.24 19.22 -10.66
N ILE A 165 -9.72 20.46 -10.68
CA ILE A 165 -9.96 21.23 -11.92
C ILE A 165 -8.65 21.34 -12.72
N ARG A 166 -7.54 21.73 -12.07
CA ARG A 166 -6.22 21.83 -12.74
C ARG A 166 -5.72 20.50 -13.27
N SER A 167 -6.00 19.40 -12.56
CA SER A 167 -5.61 18.06 -13.00
C SER A 167 -6.45 17.62 -14.21
N TYR A 168 -7.74 17.94 -14.20
CA TYR A 168 -8.65 17.67 -15.31
C TYR A 168 -8.23 18.42 -16.59
N GLU A 169 -8.06 19.75 -16.50
CA GLU A 169 -7.61 20.57 -17.62
C GLU A 169 -6.24 20.12 -18.19
N ARG A 170 -5.36 19.67 -17.30
CA ARG A 170 -4.07 19.08 -17.72
C ARG A 170 -4.28 17.80 -18.49
N GLY A 171 -5.18 16.92 -18.00
CA GLY A 171 -5.54 15.68 -18.69
C GLY A 171 -6.05 15.94 -20.11
N GLU A 172 -6.96 16.91 -20.27
CA GLU A 172 -7.46 17.29 -21.59
C GLU A 172 -6.35 17.81 -22.53
N ARG A 173 -5.47 18.69 -22.05
CA ARG A 173 -4.34 19.18 -22.84
C ARG A 173 -3.40 18.06 -23.26
N VAL A 174 -3.13 17.11 -22.37
CA VAL A 174 -2.29 15.94 -22.67
C VAL A 174 -2.97 15.03 -23.70
N HIS A 175 -4.26 14.81 -23.55
CA HIS A 175 -5.04 14.02 -24.52
C HIS A 175 -5.01 14.63 -25.91
N LEU A 176 -5.29 15.93 -26.04
CA LEU A 176 -5.22 16.65 -27.30
C LEU A 176 -3.81 16.59 -27.92
N ALA A 177 -2.77 16.76 -27.09
CA ALA A 177 -1.38 16.66 -27.55
C ALA A 177 -1.00 15.24 -28.00
N MET A 178 -1.62 14.21 -27.44
CA MET A 178 -1.43 12.82 -27.90
C MET A 178 -2.13 12.59 -29.25
N LEU A 179 -3.37 13.07 -29.38
CA LEU A 179 -4.11 12.96 -30.63
C LEU A 179 -3.38 13.65 -31.79
N SER A 180 -2.83 14.86 -31.56
CA SER A 180 -2.06 15.60 -32.57
C SER A 180 -0.77 14.88 -32.99
N ARG A 181 -0.27 13.95 -32.16
CA ARG A 181 0.89 13.10 -32.46
C ARG A 181 0.51 11.72 -33.04
N GLY A 182 -0.74 11.54 -33.44
CA GLY A 182 -1.23 10.31 -34.05
C GLY A 182 -1.48 9.16 -33.07
N TRP A 183 -1.75 9.47 -31.80
CA TRP A 183 -2.08 8.43 -30.81
C TRP A 183 -3.39 7.73 -31.19
N SER A 184 -3.34 6.40 -31.32
CA SER A 184 -4.44 5.53 -31.78
C SER A 184 -5.10 4.72 -30.63
N GLY A 185 -4.90 5.10 -29.38
CA GLY A 185 -5.49 4.40 -28.21
C GLY A 185 -4.61 3.28 -27.64
N ARG A 186 -3.49 2.94 -28.24
CA ARG A 186 -2.57 1.92 -27.77
C ARG A 186 -1.31 2.56 -27.19
N HIS A 187 -0.86 2.05 -26.06
CA HIS A 187 0.43 2.46 -25.51
C HIS A 187 1.53 1.63 -26.21
N PRO A 188 2.48 2.23 -26.92
CA PRO A 188 3.59 1.48 -27.47
C PRO A 188 4.37 0.85 -26.31
N ALA A 189 4.57 -0.46 -26.35
CA ALA A 189 5.47 -1.17 -25.44
C ALA A 189 6.90 -0.71 -25.74
N THR A 190 7.42 0.22 -24.96
CA THR A 190 8.66 0.93 -25.30
C THR A 190 9.92 0.24 -24.85
N VAL A 191 9.85 -0.79 -23.99
CA VAL A 191 11.04 -1.55 -23.57
C VAL A 191 10.62 -3.00 -23.24
N PRO A 192 11.26 -4.02 -23.88
CA PRO A 192 11.16 -5.37 -23.34
C PRO A 192 11.76 -5.37 -21.93
N LEU A 193 11.13 -6.06 -21.00
CA LEU A 193 11.73 -6.38 -19.68
C LEU A 193 13.00 -7.18 -19.96
N ALA A 194 14.12 -6.51 -20.14
CA ALA A 194 15.40 -7.16 -20.08
C ALA A 194 15.52 -7.71 -18.66
N ALA A 195 15.50 -9.03 -18.53
CA ALA A 195 15.91 -9.68 -17.31
C ALA A 195 17.33 -9.18 -17.03
N THR A 196 17.47 -8.27 -16.07
CA THR A 196 18.79 -7.86 -15.60
C THR A 196 19.37 -9.10 -14.92
N PRO A 197 20.45 -9.68 -15.45
CA PRO A 197 21.11 -10.75 -14.72
C PRO A 197 21.56 -10.19 -13.38
N ALA A 198 21.29 -10.97 -12.33
CA ALA A 198 21.66 -10.68 -10.96
C ALA A 198 23.18 -10.57 -10.77
#